data_82bd759d3fd10ca798daec76e0ae4823
#
_entry.id   82bd759d3fd10ca798daec76e0ae4823
#
_cell.length_a   1.000
_cell.length_b   1.000
_cell.length_c   1.000
_cell.angle_alpha   90.00
_cell.angle_beta   90.00
_cell.angle_gamma   90.00
#
_symmetry.space_group_name_H-M   'P 1'
#
loop_
_entity.id
_entity.type
_entity.pdbx_description
1 polymer ?
#
loop_
_entity_poly.entity_id
_entity_poly.type
_entity_poly.pdbx_seq_one_letter_code
_entity_poly.pdbx_strand_id
1 'polypeptide(L)'
;MKKVAIYTVLVSLTVFFTSCKEEKKVETPKSTPEVVAESNFGGLALYTVRDDMGVDAKATLKAVSDAGYKNIEAAGYSQGKFYNMSPIDFKALLDSLELVPISTHHSDVTLENADAMMADVKAAGFEYFVVPIPPMGLFHYDDATSTMSMTGGSENLTKIINTLGEKAHAAGLKLLYHNHDFEFKKDAAGIVPIEYMLEHTDPKFVNFQMDLFWVTKAGADPLAYFEKYPGRFKIWHVKDMDEQGRFAPVGTGTIDFAKILAKKDLSGMEYYMVEQDMTFDGMKPLEVIKTSHEGIKNFGFN
;
A
#
# COMPACT_ATOMS: atom_id res chain seq x y z
N MET A 1 62.55 -76.92 16.04
CA MET A 1 62.52 -76.92 14.60
C MET A 1 62.07 -75.50 14.18
N LYS A 2 63.06 -74.66 13.84
CA LYS A 2 62.80 -73.21 13.48
C LYS A 2 62.86 -73.10 11.97
N LYS A 3 61.79 -72.64 11.34
CA LYS A 3 61.73 -72.32 9.91
C LYS A 3 62.22 -70.87 9.73
N VAL A 4 63.29 -70.70 8.91
CA VAL A 4 63.79 -69.40 8.46
C VAL A 4 63.08 -69.05 7.19
N ALA A 5 62.51 -67.85 7.15
CA ALA A 5 61.90 -67.27 5.95
C ALA A 5 62.87 -66.28 5.34
N ILE A 6 63.23 -66.49 4.09
CA ILE A 6 64.09 -65.62 3.30
C ILE A 6 63.17 -64.58 2.61
N TYR A 7 63.46 -63.29 2.88
CA TYR A 7 62.75 -62.18 2.17
C TYR A 7 63.64 -61.73 0.99
N THR A 8 63.11 -61.85 -0.18
CA THR A 8 63.64 -61.32 -1.43
C THR A 8 63.24 -59.87 -1.58
N VAL A 9 64.20 -58.93 -1.57
CA VAL A 9 63.93 -57.51 -1.79
C VAL A 9 64.01 -57.26 -3.32
N LEU A 10 62.86 -56.88 -3.88
CA LEU A 10 62.75 -56.43 -5.28
C LEU A 10 62.86 -54.87 -5.26
N VAL A 11 63.96 -54.36 -5.86
CA VAL A 11 64.13 -52.94 -6.07
C VAL A 11 63.49 -52.54 -7.35
N SER A 12 62.32 -51.82 -7.26
CA SER A 12 61.64 -51.25 -8.40
C SER A 12 62.14 -49.83 -8.65
N LEU A 13 62.73 -49.62 -9.79
CA LEU A 13 63.24 -48.34 -10.28
C LEU A 13 62.01 -47.54 -10.82
N THR A 14 61.51 -46.56 -10.10
CA THR A 14 60.42 -45.69 -10.56
C THR A 14 61.05 -44.50 -11.28
N VAL A 15 60.76 -44.39 -12.58
CA VAL A 15 61.09 -43.25 -13.43
C VAL A 15 60.02 -42.19 -13.24
N PHE A 16 60.35 -41.04 -12.67
CA PHE A 16 59.44 -39.88 -12.57
C PHE A 16 59.40 -39.17 -13.93
N PHE A 17 58.26 -39.26 -14.64
CA PHE A 17 57.93 -38.32 -15.70
C PHE A 17 57.29 -37.09 -15.07
N THR A 18 57.98 -35.93 -15.08
CA THR A 18 57.36 -34.65 -14.78
C THR A 18 56.55 -34.17 -15.98
N SER A 19 55.25 -34.40 -15.92
CA SER A 19 54.29 -33.77 -16.84
C SER A 19 53.89 -32.42 -16.27
N CYS A 20 54.35 -31.33 -16.90
CA CYS A 20 53.76 -30.00 -16.66
C CYS A 20 52.31 -30.01 -17.16
N LYS A 21 51.38 -30.05 -16.21
CA LYS A 21 49.97 -29.72 -16.49
C LYS A 21 49.83 -28.19 -16.41
N GLU A 22 49.57 -27.55 -17.53
CA GLU A 22 49.02 -26.20 -17.57
C GLU A 22 47.70 -26.19 -16.81
N GLU A 23 47.65 -25.48 -15.70
CA GLU A 23 46.39 -25.16 -15.02
C GLU A 23 45.58 -24.20 -15.92
N LYS A 24 44.56 -24.73 -16.58
CA LYS A 24 43.50 -23.89 -17.14
C LYS A 24 42.82 -23.16 -15.99
N LYS A 25 43.04 -21.82 -15.93
CA LYS A 25 42.16 -20.95 -15.10
C LYS A 25 40.73 -21.22 -15.48
N VAL A 26 39.98 -21.81 -14.55
CA VAL A 26 38.54 -21.85 -14.60
C VAL A 26 38.06 -20.41 -14.36
N GLU A 27 37.68 -19.70 -15.42
CA GLU A 27 36.93 -18.45 -15.31
C GLU A 27 35.61 -18.77 -14.61
N THR A 28 35.47 -18.31 -13.38
CA THR A 28 34.21 -18.24 -12.69
C THR A 28 33.24 -17.44 -13.57
N PRO A 29 32.02 -17.96 -13.91
CA PRO A 29 31.06 -17.20 -14.66
C PRO A 29 30.77 -15.92 -13.85
N LYS A 30 30.98 -14.75 -14.47
CA LYS A 30 30.44 -13.49 -13.94
C LYS A 30 28.94 -13.72 -13.76
N SER A 31 28.51 -13.74 -12.51
CA SER A 31 27.08 -13.66 -12.19
C SER A 31 26.57 -12.39 -12.87
N THR A 32 25.78 -12.55 -13.91
CA THR A 32 24.91 -11.49 -14.40
C THR A 32 24.14 -11.00 -13.18
N PRO A 33 24.08 -9.69 -12.89
CA PRO A 33 23.22 -9.23 -11.83
C PRO A 33 21.82 -9.75 -12.16
N GLU A 34 21.26 -10.54 -11.26
CA GLU A 34 19.86 -10.93 -11.28
C GLU A 34 19.12 -9.60 -11.26
N VAL A 35 18.45 -9.26 -12.36
CA VAL A 35 17.50 -8.15 -12.39
C VAL A 35 16.41 -8.57 -11.43
N VAL A 36 16.53 -8.16 -10.18
CA VAL A 36 15.46 -8.26 -9.20
C VAL A 36 14.33 -7.47 -9.85
N ALA A 37 13.28 -8.16 -10.29
CA ALA A 37 12.09 -7.50 -10.77
C ALA A 37 11.69 -6.53 -9.66
N GLU A 38 11.71 -5.22 -9.95
CA GLU A 38 11.26 -4.21 -9.01
C GLU A 38 9.86 -4.62 -8.58
N SER A 39 9.69 -4.90 -7.30
CA SER A 39 8.41 -5.27 -6.74
C SER A 39 7.54 -4.02 -6.77
N ASN A 40 6.68 -3.90 -7.79
CA ASN A 40 5.92 -2.69 -8.10
C ASN A 40 4.67 -2.63 -7.21
N PHE A 41 4.87 -2.45 -5.89
CA PHE A 41 3.80 -2.38 -4.90
C PHE A 41 3.41 -0.94 -4.52
N GLY A 42 4.09 0.06 -5.10
CA GLY A 42 3.83 1.49 -4.85
C GLY A 42 2.91 2.14 -5.84
N GLY A 43 2.10 3.09 -5.37
CA GLY A 43 1.13 3.82 -6.17
C GLY A 43 0.85 5.23 -5.70
N LEU A 44 -0.12 5.87 -6.37
CA LEU A 44 -0.62 7.20 -6.03
C LEU A 44 -2.12 7.17 -5.77
N ALA A 45 -2.55 7.79 -4.66
CA ALA A 45 -3.94 8.13 -4.44
C ALA A 45 -4.30 9.39 -5.26
N LEU A 46 -5.18 9.22 -6.23
CA LEU A 46 -5.62 10.30 -7.14
C LEU A 46 -6.38 11.43 -6.42
N TYR A 47 -6.73 11.22 -5.16
CA TYR A 47 -7.25 12.30 -4.31
C TYR A 47 -6.28 13.46 -4.19
N THR A 48 -4.97 13.21 -4.24
CA THR A 48 -3.91 14.23 -4.27
C THR A 48 -4.06 15.21 -5.42
N VAL A 49 -4.49 14.72 -6.57
CA VAL A 49 -4.64 15.50 -7.82
C VAL A 49 -6.11 15.63 -8.24
N ARG A 50 -7.04 15.56 -7.27
CA ARG A 50 -8.50 15.52 -7.53
C ARG A 50 -9.02 16.70 -8.32
N ASP A 51 -8.47 17.89 -8.12
CA ASP A 51 -8.89 19.10 -8.84
C ASP A 51 -8.46 19.01 -10.30
N ASP A 52 -7.21 18.60 -10.58
CA ASP A 52 -6.70 18.36 -11.93
C ASP A 52 -7.48 17.22 -12.61
N MET A 53 -7.80 16.15 -11.89
CA MET A 53 -8.67 15.05 -12.37
C MET A 53 -10.07 15.53 -12.74
N GLY A 54 -10.61 16.50 -12.01
CA GLY A 54 -11.90 17.11 -12.29
C GLY A 54 -11.89 17.97 -13.57
N VAL A 55 -10.75 18.53 -13.94
CA VAL A 55 -10.59 19.37 -15.14
C VAL A 55 -10.31 18.51 -16.38
N ASP A 56 -9.30 17.64 -16.33
CA ASP A 56 -8.94 16.74 -17.42
C ASP A 56 -8.29 15.45 -16.85
N ALA A 57 -9.11 14.45 -16.64
CA ALA A 57 -8.67 13.18 -16.09
C ALA A 57 -7.61 12.48 -16.96
N LYS A 58 -7.71 12.58 -18.28
CA LYS A 58 -6.77 11.93 -19.20
C LYS A 58 -5.38 12.60 -19.16
N ALA A 59 -5.33 13.92 -19.19
CA ALA A 59 -4.07 14.65 -19.09
C ALA A 59 -3.43 14.45 -17.70
N THR A 60 -4.24 14.44 -16.64
CA THR A 60 -3.77 14.23 -15.28
C THR A 60 -3.21 12.82 -15.07
N LEU A 61 -3.91 11.78 -15.52
CA LEU A 61 -3.43 10.39 -15.46
C LEU A 61 -2.14 10.19 -16.25
N LYS A 62 -2.03 10.85 -17.41
CA LYS A 62 -0.77 10.86 -18.16
C LYS A 62 0.36 11.50 -17.34
N ALA A 63 0.12 12.62 -16.69
CA ALA A 63 1.11 13.28 -15.83
C ALA A 63 1.50 12.40 -14.61
N VAL A 64 0.57 11.64 -14.07
CA VAL A 64 0.82 10.64 -13.00
C VAL A 64 1.74 9.53 -13.51
N SER A 65 1.45 8.95 -14.68
CA SER A 65 2.30 7.94 -15.31
C SER A 65 3.69 8.51 -15.64
N ASP A 66 3.77 9.73 -16.20
CA ASP A 66 5.03 10.42 -16.51
C ASP A 66 5.86 10.74 -15.24
N ALA A 67 5.21 10.91 -14.08
CA ALA A 67 5.87 11.07 -12.78
C ALA A 67 6.45 9.76 -12.23
N GLY A 68 6.18 8.61 -12.88
CA GLY A 68 6.74 7.31 -12.54
C GLY A 68 5.83 6.38 -11.75
N TYR A 69 4.62 6.81 -11.39
CA TYR A 69 3.65 5.93 -10.72
C TYR A 69 3.07 4.90 -11.68
N LYS A 70 2.89 3.68 -11.19
CA LYS A 70 2.30 2.56 -11.95
C LYS A 70 0.96 2.13 -11.37
N ASN A 71 0.85 2.06 -10.07
CA ASN A 71 -0.38 1.69 -9.37
C ASN A 71 -1.16 2.96 -9.00
N ILE A 72 -2.48 2.87 -9.03
CA ILE A 72 -3.34 3.99 -8.64
C ILE A 72 -4.42 3.57 -7.66
N GLU A 73 -4.80 4.52 -6.83
CA GLU A 73 -6.06 4.51 -6.08
C GLU A 73 -6.97 5.61 -6.60
N ALA A 74 -8.20 5.27 -6.98
CA ALA A 74 -9.19 6.23 -7.43
C ALA A 74 -10.02 6.79 -6.26
N ALA A 75 -10.48 8.04 -6.38
CA ALA A 75 -11.36 8.70 -5.42
C ALA A 75 -12.49 9.52 -6.09
N GLY A 76 -12.70 9.31 -7.38
CA GLY A 76 -13.64 10.09 -8.18
C GLY A 76 -14.76 9.25 -8.80
N TYR A 77 -15.41 8.38 -7.99
CA TYR A 77 -16.58 7.63 -8.41
C TYR A 77 -17.87 8.35 -8.00
N SER A 78 -18.80 8.51 -8.95
CA SER A 78 -20.13 9.04 -8.70
C SER A 78 -21.10 8.55 -9.76
N GLN A 79 -22.33 8.18 -9.37
CA GLN A 79 -23.43 7.80 -10.27
C GLN A 79 -23.03 6.75 -11.32
N GLY A 80 -22.31 5.71 -10.92
CA GLY A 80 -21.88 4.64 -11.82
C GLY A 80 -20.69 4.98 -12.73
N LYS A 81 -19.96 6.05 -12.46
CA LYS A 81 -18.85 6.54 -13.30
C LYS A 81 -17.62 6.89 -12.48
N PHE A 82 -16.45 6.60 -13.02
CA PHE A 82 -15.17 7.09 -12.56
C PHE A 82 -14.77 8.33 -13.37
N TYR A 83 -14.68 9.49 -12.74
CA TYR A 83 -14.30 10.75 -13.40
C TYR A 83 -15.10 11.01 -14.70
N ASN A 84 -16.43 10.82 -14.63
CA ASN A 84 -17.39 10.91 -15.73
C ASN A 84 -17.29 9.84 -16.84
N MET A 85 -16.40 8.86 -16.72
CA MET A 85 -16.26 7.73 -17.64
C MET A 85 -17.00 6.49 -17.11
N SER A 86 -17.49 5.62 -18.01
CA SER A 86 -17.95 4.30 -17.59
C SER A 86 -16.81 3.49 -16.97
N PRO A 87 -17.08 2.50 -16.10
CA PRO A 87 -16.03 1.65 -15.53
C PRO A 87 -15.10 1.02 -16.60
N ILE A 88 -15.68 0.57 -17.71
CA ILE A 88 -14.96 -0.04 -18.83
C ILE A 88 -14.08 0.98 -19.56
N ASP A 89 -14.59 2.19 -19.82
CA ASP A 89 -13.82 3.26 -20.49
C ASP A 89 -12.69 3.75 -19.59
N PHE A 90 -12.93 3.85 -18.28
CA PHE A 90 -11.89 4.23 -17.32
C PHE A 90 -10.78 3.18 -17.28
N LYS A 91 -11.15 1.88 -17.23
CA LYS A 91 -10.17 0.81 -17.32
C LYS A 91 -9.35 0.87 -18.62
N ALA A 92 -10.01 1.05 -19.75
CA ALA A 92 -9.32 1.15 -21.03
C ALA A 92 -8.33 2.34 -21.10
N LEU A 93 -8.70 3.48 -20.46
CA LEU A 93 -7.79 4.62 -20.33
C LEU A 93 -6.58 4.27 -19.47
N LEU A 94 -6.77 3.63 -18.31
CA LEU A 94 -5.67 3.19 -17.44
C LEU A 94 -4.74 2.22 -18.17
N ASP A 95 -5.30 1.20 -18.86
CA ASP A 95 -4.53 0.23 -19.64
C ASP A 95 -3.68 0.93 -20.73
N SER A 96 -4.24 1.97 -21.39
CA SER A 96 -3.53 2.74 -22.42
C SER A 96 -2.34 3.56 -21.89
N LEU A 97 -2.33 3.83 -20.59
CA LEU A 97 -1.29 4.58 -19.86
C LEU A 97 -0.39 3.67 -19.02
N GLU A 98 -0.57 2.34 -19.13
CA GLU A 98 0.12 1.33 -18.31
C GLU A 98 -0.04 1.57 -16.79
N LEU A 99 -1.20 2.08 -16.38
CA LEU A 99 -1.59 2.27 -14.99
C LEU A 99 -2.44 1.11 -14.50
N VAL A 100 -2.16 0.62 -13.30
CA VAL A 100 -2.83 -0.52 -12.69
C VAL A 100 -3.81 -0.03 -11.61
N PRO A 101 -5.12 -0.30 -11.73
CA PRO A 101 -6.10 0.04 -10.72
C PRO A 101 -6.00 -0.93 -9.53
N ILE A 102 -5.54 -0.45 -8.37
CA ILE A 102 -5.40 -1.27 -7.17
C ILE A 102 -6.61 -1.09 -6.25
N SER A 103 -6.90 0.14 -5.84
CA SER A 103 -7.93 0.46 -4.85
C SER A 103 -8.75 1.67 -5.25
N THR A 104 -9.95 1.80 -4.67
CA THR A 104 -10.82 2.96 -4.90
C THR A 104 -11.64 3.31 -3.68
N HIS A 105 -11.70 4.61 -3.35
CA HIS A 105 -12.42 5.18 -2.22
C HIS A 105 -13.89 5.44 -2.54
N HIS A 106 -14.78 5.04 -1.62
CA HIS A 106 -16.23 5.19 -1.75
C HIS A 106 -16.85 5.72 -0.44
N SER A 107 -16.97 7.04 -0.32
CA SER A 107 -17.55 7.70 0.86
C SER A 107 -19.08 7.66 0.90
N ASP A 108 -19.74 7.49 -0.24
CA ASP A 108 -21.19 7.50 -0.43
C ASP A 108 -21.80 6.08 -0.47
N VAL A 109 -21.02 5.06 -0.11
CA VAL A 109 -21.51 3.68 -0.04
C VAL A 109 -22.59 3.52 1.03
N THR A 110 -23.65 2.81 0.68
CA THR A 110 -24.71 2.36 1.59
C THR A 110 -24.93 0.85 1.43
N LEU A 111 -25.65 0.23 2.36
CA LEU A 111 -26.00 -1.19 2.21
C LEU A 111 -26.92 -1.46 0.99
N GLU A 112 -27.61 -0.43 0.51
CA GLU A 112 -28.54 -0.52 -0.63
C GLU A 112 -27.80 -0.40 -1.98
N ASN A 113 -26.82 0.53 -2.09
CA ASN A 113 -26.11 0.77 -3.35
C ASN A 113 -24.84 -0.07 -3.52
N ALA A 114 -24.37 -0.73 -2.45
CA ALA A 114 -23.08 -1.43 -2.42
C ALA A 114 -22.90 -2.46 -3.55
N ASP A 115 -23.92 -3.27 -3.84
CA ASP A 115 -23.81 -4.34 -4.84
C ASP A 115 -23.57 -3.77 -6.25
N ALA A 116 -24.30 -2.70 -6.63
CA ALA A 116 -24.12 -2.02 -7.91
C ALA A 116 -22.74 -1.34 -7.99
N MET A 117 -22.35 -0.64 -6.92
CA MET A 117 -21.07 0.06 -6.83
C MET A 117 -19.89 -0.93 -6.92
N MET A 118 -19.96 -2.05 -6.22
CA MET A 118 -18.93 -3.11 -6.25
C MET A 118 -18.83 -3.78 -7.64
N ALA A 119 -19.95 -3.92 -8.37
CA ALA A 119 -19.93 -4.42 -9.75
C ALA A 119 -19.17 -3.45 -10.68
N ASP A 120 -19.37 -2.14 -10.53
CA ASP A 120 -18.68 -1.10 -11.29
C ASP A 120 -17.16 -1.07 -10.95
N VAL A 121 -16.83 -1.18 -9.67
CA VAL A 121 -15.43 -1.28 -9.18
C VAL A 121 -14.73 -2.48 -9.80
N LYS A 122 -15.39 -3.63 -9.82
CA LYS A 122 -14.87 -4.84 -10.45
C LYS A 122 -14.70 -4.68 -11.96
N ALA A 123 -15.67 -4.07 -12.64
CA ALA A 123 -15.62 -3.80 -14.09
C ALA A 123 -14.49 -2.84 -14.46
N ALA A 124 -14.16 -1.88 -13.59
CA ALA A 124 -13.01 -0.98 -13.73
C ALA A 124 -11.66 -1.66 -13.43
N GLY A 125 -11.66 -2.91 -12.97
CA GLY A 125 -10.46 -3.72 -12.75
C GLY A 125 -9.80 -3.54 -11.38
N PHE A 126 -10.43 -2.85 -10.44
CA PHE A 126 -9.89 -2.70 -9.09
C PHE A 126 -9.96 -4.00 -8.29
N GLU A 127 -9.03 -4.14 -7.36
CA GLU A 127 -8.95 -5.27 -6.43
C GLU A 127 -9.58 -4.93 -5.07
N TYR A 128 -9.37 -3.68 -4.61
CA TYR A 128 -9.80 -3.23 -3.29
C TYR A 128 -10.90 -2.18 -3.37
N PHE A 129 -11.93 -2.40 -2.55
CA PHE A 129 -12.99 -1.44 -2.26
C PHE A 129 -12.71 -0.81 -0.90
N VAL A 130 -12.45 0.50 -0.87
CA VAL A 130 -12.07 1.21 0.37
C VAL A 130 -13.20 2.10 0.85
N VAL A 131 -13.56 1.97 2.13
CA VAL A 131 -14.45 2.89 2.83
C VAL A 131 -13.58 3.93 3.56
N PRO A 132 -13.51 5.18 3.04
CA PRO A 132 -12.55 6.17 3.55
C PRO A 132 -12.98 6.89 4.81
N ILE A 133 -14.28 6.92 5.10
CA ILE A 133 -14.89 7.57 6.27
C ILE A 133 -16.11 6.78 6.71
N PRO A 134 -16.59 6.92 7.96
CA PRO A 134 -17.83 6.29 8.40
C PRO A 134 -19.00 6.60 7.44
N PRO A 135 -19.57 5.58 6.76
CA PRO A 135 -20.58 5.79 5.73
C PRO A 135 -21.96 6.05 6.32
N MET A 136 -22.96 6.30 5.43
CA MET A 136 -24.38 6.38 5.81
C MET A 136 -24.68 7.49 6.83
N GLY A 137 -24.00 8.65 6.71
CA GLY A 137 -24.24 9.82 7.59
C GLY A 137 -23.63 9.68 8.98
N LEU A 138 -22.79 8.69 9.21
CA LEU A 138 -22.09 8.55 10.50
C LEU A 138 -20.90 9.50 10.62
N PHE A 139 -20.31 9.95 9.51
CA PHE A 139 -19.23 10.93 9.49
C PHE A 139 -19.75 12.35 9.69
N HIS A 140 -19.00 13.15 10.44
CA HIS A 140 -19.27 14.58 10.65
C HIS A 140 -17.96 15.37 10.54
N TYR A 141 -18.02 16.44 9.75
CA TYR A 141 -16.95 17.44 9.65
C TYR A 141 -17.45 18.77 10.18
N ASP A 142 -16.71 19.38 11.10
CA ASP A 142 -16.99 20.70 11.65
C ASP A 142 -16.08 21.74 10.96
N ASP A 143 -16.65 22.54 10.07
CA ASP A 143 -15.94 23.58 9.33
C ASP A 143 -15.32 24.65 10.22
N ALA A 144 -15.94 24.94 11.38
CA ALA A 144 -15.47 26.01 12.27
C ALA A 144 -14.19 25.63 13.00
N THR A 145 -14.01 24.35 13.30
CA THR A 145 -12.84 23.81 14.01
C THR A 145 -11.92 22.98 13.12
N SER A 146 -12.33 22.70 11.89
CA SER A 146 -11.66 21.78 10.97
C SER A 146 -11.41 20.40 11.59
N THR A 147 -12.39 19.90 12.35
CA THR A 147 -12.30 18.59 13.02
C THR A 147 -13.24 17.57 12.44
N MET A 148 -12.75 16.34 12.38
CA MET A 148 -13.51 15.16 11.97
C MET A 148 -13.99 14.41 13.21
N SER A 149 -15.18 13.81 13.10
CA SER A 149 -15.76 12.98 14.14
C SER A 149 -16.77 11.99 13.55
N MET A 150 -17.27 11.10 14.38
CA MET A 150 -18.33 10.17 13.98
C MET A 150 -19.48 10.17 14.98
N THR A 151 -20.67 9.84 14.48
CA THR A 151 -21.89 9.59 15.24
C THR A 151 -22.27 8.12 15.16
N GLY A 152 -23.26 7.69 15.93
CA GLY A 152 -23.80 6.33 15.86
C GLY A 152 -22.99 5.23 16.51
N GLY A 153 -21.80 5.55 17.02
CA GLY A 153 -20.95 4.64 17.83
C GLY A 153 -20.18 3.56 17.04
N SER A 154 -19.10 3.10 17.65
CA SER A 154 -18.18 2.11 17.07
C SER A 154 -18.84 0.78 16.73
N GLU A 155 -19.77 0.30 17.58
CA GLU A 155 -20.49 -0.95 17.33
C GLU A 155 -21.33 -0.92 16.04
N ASN A 156 -22.05 0.20 15.80
CA ASN A 156 -22.87 0.34 14.62
C ASN A 156 -22.01 0.43 13.35
N LEU A 157 -20.95 1.23 13.38
CA LEU A 157 -19.98 1.31 12.29
C LEU A 157 -19.42 -0.09 11.96
N THR A 158 -18.99 -0.84 12.97
CA THR A 158 -18.43 -2.18 12.78
C THR A 158 -19.41 -3.16 12.12
N LYS A 159 -20.69 -3.11 12.49
CA LYS A 159 -21.75 -3.93 11.85
C LYS A 159 -21.90 -3.59 10.36
N ILE A 160 -21.91 -2.30 10.03
CA ILE A 160 -22.00 -1.84 8.64
C ILE A 160 -20.77 -2.31 7.85
N ILE A 161 -19.56 -2.13 8.39
CA ILE A 161 -18.31 -2.52 7.72
C ILE A 161 -18.25 -4.03 7.51
N ASN A 162 -18.66 -4.86 8.48
CA ASN A 162 -18.75 -6.32 8.30
C ASN A 162 -19.69 -6.69 7.15
N THR A 163 -20.89 -6.09 7.10
CA THR A 163 -21.84 -6.36 6.02
C THR A 163 -21.31 -5.93 4.65
N LEU A 164 -20.65 -4.78 4.57
CA LEU A 164 -20.00 -4.33 3.33
C LEU A 164 -18.84 -5.26 2.94
N GLY A 165 -18.08 -5.77 3.91
CA GLY A 165 -17.00 -6.73 3.68
C GLY A 165 -17.50 -8.05 3.09
N GLU A 166 -18.60 -8.59 3.61
CA GLU A 166 -19.23 -9.79 3.05
C GLU A 166 -19.70 -9.57 1.60
N LYS A 167 -20.31 -8.40 1.32
CA LYS A 167 -20.76 -8.01 -0.03
C LYS A 167 -19.55 -7.87 -0.99
N ALA A 168 -18.48 -7.20 -0.56
CA ALA A 168 -17.27 -7.05 -1.36
C ALA A 168 -16.65 -8.40 -1.69
N HIS A 169 -16.57 -9.30 -0.70
CA HIS A 169 -16.08 -10.66 -0.91
C HIS A 169 -16.94 -11.44 -1.91
N ALA A 170 -18.26 -11.34 -1.83
CA ALA A 170 -19.18 -11.96 -2.77
C ALA A 170 -19.01 -11.43 -4.20
N ALA A 171 -18.66 -10.15 -4.36
CA ALA A 171 -18.33 -9.52 -5.64
C ALA A 171 -16.90 -9.85 -6.14
N GLY A 172 -16.09 -10.58 -5.37
CA GLY A 172 -14.70 -10.90 -5.68
C GLY A 172 -13.77 -9.70 -5.49
N LEU A 173 -14.09 -8.83 -4.55
CA LEU A 173 -13.28 -7.69 -4.10
C LEU A 173 -12.81 -7.91 -2.66
N LYS A 174 -11.78 -7.17 -2.26
CA LYS A 174 -11.30 -7.06 -0.89
C LYS A 174 -11.77 -5.74 -0.30
N LEU A 175 -12.41 -5.74 0.89
CA LEU A 175 -12.80 -4.49 1.54
C LEU A 175 -11.72 -4.02 2.51
N LEU A 176 -11.43 -2.72 2.45
CA LEU A 176 -10.61 -2.02 3.44
C LEU A 176 -11.39 -0.87 4.07
N TYR A 177 -11.10 -0.62 5.36
CA TYR A 177 -11.47 0.62 6.02
C TYR A 177 -10.22 1.50 6.15
N HIS A 178 -10.32 2.76 5.72
CA HIS A 178 -9.25 3.76 5.83
C HIS A 178 -9.46 4.60 7.09
N ASN A 179 -8.39 4.89 7.82
CA ASN A 179 -8.44 5.69 9.04
C ASN A 179 -8.05 7.15 8.82
N HIS A 180 -8.65 8.01 9.64
CA HIS A 180 -8.19 9.36 9.95
C HIS A 180 -7.69 9.42 11.41
N ASP A 181 -7.61 10.61 12.00
CA ASP A 181 -7.13 10.78 13.37
C ASP A 181 -8.21 10.50 14.43
N PHE A 182 -9.49 10.70 14.08
CA PHE A 182 -10.59 10.60 15.05
C PHE A 182 -10.92 9.16 15.43
N GLU A 183 -10.64 8.17 14.59
CA GLU A 183 -10.85 6.75 14.93
C GLU A 183 -9.89 6.25 16.02
N PHE A 184 -8.81 6.98 16.29
CA PHE A 184 -7.88 6.68 17.38
C PHE A 184 -8.29 7.36 18.70
N LYS A 185 -9.35 8.15 18.71
CA LYS A 185 -9.89 8.84 19.88
C LYS A 185 -11.13 8.10 20.38
N LYS A 186 -11.38 8.17 21.70
CA LYS A 186 -12.56 7.53 22.29
C LYS A 186 -13.84 8.20 21.78
N ASP A 187 -14.80 7.40 21.35
CA ASP A 187 -16.15 7.85 21.05
C ASP A 187 -16.96 8.20 22.31
N ALA A 188 -18.23 8.56 22.17
CA ALA A 188 -19.10 8.93 23.30
C ALA A 188 -19.34 7.80 24.31
N ALA A 189 -19.12 6.53 23.90
CA ALA A 189 -19.19 5.35 24.78
C ALA A 189 -17.84 5.03 25.43
N GLY A 190 -16.79 5.77 25.14
CA GLY A 190 -15.43 5.55 25.65
C GLY A 190 -14.65 4.49 24.89
N ILE A 191 -15.13 4.07 23.72
CA ILE A 191 -14.55 3.05 22.84
C ILE A 191 -13.62 3.75 21.82
N VAL A 192 -12.47 3.16 21.51
CA VAL A 192 -11.59 3.60 20.41
C VAL A 192 -12.05 2.89 19.12
N PRO A 193 -12.62 3.63 18.15
CA PRO A 193 -13.28 3.04 16.98
C PRO A 193 -12.41 2.10 16.17
N ILE A 194 -11.16 2.47 15.89
CA ILE A 194 -10.26 1.64 15.09
C ILE A 194 -9.94 0.32 15.78
N GLU A 195 -9.72 0.34 17.10
CA GLU A 195 -9.45 -0.88 17.87
C GLU A 195 -10.67 -1.80 17.89
N TYR A 196 -11.85 -1.21 18.10
CA TYR A 196 -13.10 -1.97 18.11
C TYR A 196 -13.35 -2.65 16.74
N MET A 197 -13.15 -1.95 15.63
CA MET A 197 -13.26 -2.55 14.31
C MET A 197 -12.23 -3.66 14.08
N LEU A 198 -10.95 -3.45 14.48
CA LEU A 198 -9.90 -4.46 14.34
C LEU A 198 -10.20 -5.75 15.13
N GLU A 199 -10.86 -5.62 16.29
CA GLU A 199 -11.20 -6.75 17.19
C GLU A 199 -12.51 -7.45 16.81
N HIS A 200 -13.45 -6.74 16.16
CA HIS A 200 -14.81 -7.24 15.92
C HIS A 200 -15.17 -7.39 14.43
N THR A 201 -14.19 -7.30 13.53
CA THR A 201 -14.37 -7.63 12.11
C THR A 201 -13.66 -8.92 11.75
N ASP A 202 -14.26 -9.72 10.84
CA ASP A 202 -13.63 -10.91 10.31
C ASP A 202 -12.53 -10.55 9.30
N PRO A 203 -11.25 -10.90 9.55
CA PRO A 203 -10.15 -10.60 8.63
C PRO A 203 -10.28 -11.25 7.24
N LYS A 204 -11.16 -12.23 7.10
CA LYS A 204 -11.51 -12.78 5.79
C LYS A 204 -12.23 -11.79 4.90
N PHE A 205 -13.04 -10.90 5.48
CA PHE A 205 -13.91 -9.98 4.77
C PHE A 205 -13.48 -8.52 4.86
N VAL A 206 -12.88 -8.14 5.99
CA VAL A 206 -12.53 -6.76 6.31
C VAL A 206 -11.07 -6.68 6.71
N ASN A 207 -10.33 -5.81 6.06
CA ASN A 207 -8.99 -5.41 6.45
C ASN A 207 -8.89 -3.87 6.45
N PHE A 208 -7.69 -3.32 6.59
CA PHE A 208 -7.51 -1.89 6.81
C PHE A 208 -6.51 -1.28 5.85
N GLN A 209 -6.75 -0.04 5.49
CA GLN A 209 -5.80 0.85 4.87
C GLN A 209 -5.27 1.80 5.95
N MET A 210 -4.01 1.62 6.37
CA MET A 210 -3.41 2.46 7.40
C MET A 210 -2.87 3.76 6.79
N ASP A 211 -3.47 4.88 7.17
CA ASP A 211 -2.90 6.19 6.86
C ASP A 211 -1.86 6.58 7.91
N LEU A 212 -0.59 6.67 7.48
CA LEU A 212 0.54 6.89 8.37
C LEU A 212 0.62 8.34 8.90
N PHE A 213 0.10 9.32 8.15
CA PHE A 213 -0.04 10.69 8.63
C PHE A 213 -1.08 10.78 9.74
N TRP A 214 -2.28 10.24 9.50
CA TRP A 214 -3.39 10.39 10.43
C TRP A 214 -3.18 9.63 11.74
N VAL A 215 -2.61 8.42 11.70
CA VAL A 215 -2.25 7.70 12.93
C VAL A 215 -1.20 8.47 13.74
N THR A 216 -0.19 9.06 13.07
CA THR A 216 0.82 9.90 13.71
C THR A 216 0.21 11.19 14.26
N LYS A 217 -0.67 11.84 13.50
CA LYS A 217 -1.43 13.03 13.90
C LYS A 217 -2.28 12.80 15.14
N ALA A 218 -2.85 11.63 15.28
CA ALA A 218 -3.60 11.20 16.46
C ALA A 218 -2.71 10.98 17.69
N GLY A 219 -1.38 10.97 17.55
CA GLY A 219 -0.43 10.63 18.61
C GLY A 219 -0.31 9.12 18.86
N ALA A 220 -0.81 8.29 17.95
CA ALA A 220 -0.69 6.84 18.01
C ALA A 220 0.56 6.34 17.27
N ASP A 221 1.03 5.14 17.62
CA ASP A 221 2.19 4.51 16.99
C ASP A 221 1.75 3.42 16.01
N PRO A 222 1.97 3.57 14.69
CA PRO A 222 1.61 2.54 13.70
C PRO A 222 2.29 1.20 13.98
N LEU A 223 3.52 1.20 14.54
CA LEU A 223 4.24 -0.03 14.85
C LEU A 223 3.55 -0.83 15.95
N ALA A 224 3.02 -0.16 16.97
CA ALA A 224 2.25 -0.81 18.03
C ALA A 224 0.97 -1.45 17.48
N TYR A 225 0.31 -0.82 16.50
CA TYR A 225 -0.84 -1.40 15.81
C TYR A 225 -0.47 -2.60 14.96
N PHE A 226 0.67 -2.59 14.27
CA PHE A 226 1.14 -3.74 13.49
C PHE A 226 1.49 -4.93 14.39
N GLU A 227 2.05 -4.68 15.58
CA GLU A 227 2.34 -5.72 16.57
C GLU A 227 1.08 -6.30 17.21
N LYS A 228 0.10 -5.44 17.52
CA LYS A 228 -1.17 -5.86 18.14
C LYS A 228 -2.10 -6.58 17.15
N TYR A 229 -2.08 -6.18 15.88
CA TYR A 229 -2.99 -6.66 14.83
C TYR A 229 -2.24 -7.09 13.56
N PRO A 230 -1.38 -8.12 13.64
CA PRO A 230 -0.54 -8.52 12.51
C PRO A 230 -1.38 -8.95 11.30
N GLY A 231 -0.93 -8.59 10.10
CA GLY A 231 -1.54 -8.99 8.85
C GLY A 231 -2.82 -8.23 8.46
N ARG A 232 -3.27 -7.24 9.25
CA ARG A 232 -4.54 -6.55 9.05
C ARG A 232 -4.45 -5.29 8.16
N PHE A 233 -3.26 -4.73 7.89
CA PHE A 233 -3.08 -3.46 7.18
C PHE A 233 -2.53 -3.70 5.78
N LYS A 234 -3.43 -3.92 4.80
CA LYS A 234 -3.11 -4.39 3.44
C LYS A 234 -2.57 -3.30 2.52
N ILE A 235 -3.03 -2.08 2.71
CA ILE A 235 -2.54 -0.91 1.99
C ILE A 235 -2.11 0.15 3.02
N TRP A 236 -1.03 0.86 2.73
CA TRP A 236 -0.66 2.04 3.49
C TRP A 236 -0.86 3.30 2.67
N HIS A 237 -1.39 4.36 3.28
CA HIS A 237 -1.22 5.70 2.76
C HIS A 237 0.08 6.28 3.31
N VAL A 238 1.03 6.49 2.39
CA VAL A 238 2.33 7.12 2.68
C VAL A 238 2.16 8.62 2.47
N LYS A 239 1.88 9.30 3.56
CA LYS A 239 1.54 10.72 3.64
C LYS A 239 2.41 11.34 4.72
N ASP A 240 3.23 12.35 4.37
CA ASP A 240 4.24 12.92 5.27
C ASP A 240 3.72 14.15 6.02
N MET A 241 4.39 14.48 7.12
CA MET A 241 4.01 15.55 8.06
C MET A 241 5.18 16.51 8.29
N ASP A 242 4.97 17.81 8.11
CA ASP A 242 5.96 18.81 8.47
C ASP A 242 6.03 19.07 9.99
N GLU A 243 7.00 19.88 10.42
CA GLU A 243 7.19 20.26 11.83
C GLU A 243 5.97 21.00 12.44
N GLN A 244 5.10 21.57 11.61
CA GLN A 244 3.87 22.24 12.03
C GLN A 244 2.66 21.30 12.08
N GLY A 245 2.85 20.01 11.74
CA GLY A 245 1.79 19.01 11.69
C GLY A 245 0.87 19.16 10.48
N ARG A 246 1.34 19.79 9.39
CA ARG A 246 0.64 19.90 8.10
C ARG A 246 1.13 18.82 7.12
N PHE A 247 0.38 18.59 6.05
CA PHE A 247 0.81 17.70 4.97
C PHE A 247 2.07 18.24 4.29
N ALA A 248 3.01 17.34 4.00
CA ALA A 248 4.25 17.63 3.30
C ALA A 248 4.48 16.59 2.19
N PRO A 249 5.19 16.95 1.10
CA PRO A 249 5.64 15.95 0.14
C PRO A 249 6.48 14.88 0.83
N VAL A 250 6.25 13.61 0.49
CA VAL A 250 6.97 12.49 1.13
C VAL A 250 8.48 12.67 0.98
N GLY A 251 9.18 12.52 2.09
CA GLY A 251 10.62 12.71 2.20
C GLY A 251 11.06 14.12 2.57
N THR A 252 10.12 15.06 2.75
CA THR A 252 10.41 16.42 3.22
C THR A 252 9.87 16.70 4.61
N GLY A 253 9.16 15.74 5.20
CA GLY A 253 8.56 15.84 6.53
C GLY A 253 9.36 15.12 7.62
N THR A 254 8.66 14.71 8.66
CA THR A 254 9.24 14.21 9.91
C THR A 254 8.92 12.75 10.21
N ILE A 255 8.06 12.08 9.40
CA ILE A 255 7.68 10.69 9.65
C ILE A 255 8.85 9.75 9.26
N ASP A 256 9.25 8.88 10.17
CA ASP A 256 10.30 7.88 9.94
C ASP A 256 9.76 6.68 9.15
N PHE A 257 9.58 6.88 7.85
CA PHE A 257 9.08 5.83 6.95
C PHE A 257 10.02 4.64 6.85
N ALA A 258 11.33 4.81 6.99
CA ALA A 258 12.28 3.69 6.94
C ALA A 258 12.04 2.72 8.10
N LYS A 259 11.80 3.25 9.32
CA LYS A 259 11.46 2.46 10.50
C LYS A 259 10.13 1.74 10.34
N ILE A 260 9.12 2.41 9.76
CA ILE A 260 7.79 1.85 9.54
C ILE A 260 7.86 0.75 8.46
N LEU A 261 8.55 1.01 7.33
CA LEU A 261 8.69 0.06 6.23
C LEU A 261 9.39 -1.25 6.65
N ALA A 262 10.31 -1.19 7.60
CA ALA A 262 10.95 -2.39 8.17
C ALA A 262 9.95 -3.38 8.81
N LYS A 263 8.69 -2.96 9.04
CA LYS A 263 7.60 -3.78 9.60
C LYS A 263 6.50 -4.11 8.59
N LYS A 264 6.74 -3.90 7.29
CA LYS A 264 5.74 -4.14 6.25
C LYS A 264 5.15 -5.55 6.27
N ASP A 265 6.00 -6.57 6.44
CA ASP A 265 5.55 -7.96 6.45
C ASP A 265 4.69 -8.27 7.68
N LEU A 266 5.04 -7.70 8.85
CA LEU A 266 4.24 -7.83 10.07
C LEU A 266 2.86 -7.17 9.92
N SER A 267 2.79 -6.00 9.29
CA SER A 267 1.52 -5.32 9.03
C SER A 267 0.64 -6.07 8.03
N GLY A 268 1.25 -6.86 7.14
CA GLY A 268 0.61 -7.54 6.02
C GLY A 268 0.42 -6.64 4.79
N MET A 269 1.27 -5.61 4.64
CA MET A 269 1.20 -4.66 3.52
C MET A 269 1.39 -5.38 2.17
N GLU A 270 0.44 -5.19 1.28
CA GLU A 270 0.48 -5.65 -0.11
C GLU A 270 0.81 -4.50 -1.06
N TYR A 271 0.32 -3.28 -0.76
CA TYR A 271 0.57 -2.06 -1.53
C TYR A 271 0.75 -0.86 -0.61
N TYR A 272 1.33 0.22 -1.16
CA TYR A 272 1.24 1.56 -0.56
C TYR A 272 0.79 2.58 -1.61
N MET A 273 0.11 3.64 -1.16
CA MET A 273 -0.31 4.77 -1.99
C MET A 273 0.27 6.05 -1.41
N VAL A 274 1.05 6.76 -2.19
CA VAL A 274 1.46 8.13 -1.83
C VAL A 274 0.22 9.01 -1.88
N GLU A 275 0.04 9.88 -0.88
CA GLU A 275 -1.05 10.84 -0.85
C GLU A 275 -0.65 12.15 -0.18
N GLN A 276 -1.29 13.24 -0.58
CA GLN A 276 -1.25 14.53 0.09
C GLN A 276 -2.57 15.26 -0.12
N ASP A 277 -3.33 15.49 0.96
CA ASP A 277 -4.71 16.01 0.86
C ASP A 277 -4.75 17.49 0.47
N MET A 278 -3.77 18.27 0.92
CA MET A 278 -3.65 19.71 0.64
C MET A 278 -2.19 20.08 0.42
N THR A 279 -1.99 21.08 -0.44
CA THR A 279 -0.68 21.68 -0.66
C THR A 279 -0.58 23.04 0.04
N PHE A 280 0.62 23.40 0.46
CA PHE A 280 0.92 24.65 1.14
C PHE A 280 2.01 25.41 0.40
N ASP A 281 2.20 26.69 0.75
CA ASP A 281 3.31 27.51 0.28
C ASP A 281 3.39 27.66 -1.26
N GLY A 282 2.22 27.55 -1.93
CA GLY A 282 2.10 27.71 -3.38
C GLY A 282 2.48 26.48 -4.21
N MET A 283 2.78 25.34 -3.58
CA MET A 283 3.04 24.09 -4.30
C MET A 283 1.79 23.63 -5.04
N LYS A 284 2.00 23.01 -6.21
CA LYS A 284 0.92 22.44 -7.01
C LYS A 284 0.89 20.91 -6.86
N PRO A 285 -0.31 20.28 -6.83
CA PRO A 285 -0.42 18.84 -6.68
C PRO A 285 0.45 18.02 -7.65
N LEU A 286 0.49 18.39 -8.94
CA LEU A 286 1.32 17.73 -9.94
C LEU A 286 2.85 17.91 -9.76
N GLU A 287 3.27 18.88 -8.98
CA GLU A 287 4.68 19.05 -8.56
C GLU A 287 4.97 18.22 -7.31
N VAL A 288 4.03 18.22 -6.36
CA VAL A 288 4.11 17.44 -5.13
C VAL A 288 4.25 15.95 -5.40
N ILE A 289 3.47 15.38 -6.33
CA ILE A 289 3.57 13.96 -6.64
C ILE A 289 4.95 13.56 -7.19
N LYS A 290 5.63 14.43 -7.94
CA LYS A 290 7.00 14.19 -8.42
C LYS A 290 8.01 14.21 -7.27
N THR A 291 7.91 15.22 -6.39
CA THR A 291 8.76 15.32 -5.19
C THR A 291 8.59 14.10 -4.30
N SER A 292 7.33 13.69 -4.05
CA SER A 292 7.01 12.52 -3.24
C SER A 292 7.51 11.22 -3.88
N HIS A 293 7.42 11.08 -5.21
CA HIS A 293 7.93 9.91 -5.92
C HIS A 293 9.46 9.76 -5.79
N GLU A 294 10.20 10.88 -5.80
CA GLU A 294 11.63 10.83 -5.50
C GLU A 294 11.89 10.57 -4.02
N GLY A 295 11.06 11.15 -3.13
CA GLY A 295 11.20 11.00 -1.68
C GLY A 295 11.03 9.57 -1.19
N ILE A 296 10.07 8.81 -1.71
CA ILE A 296 9.82 7.42 -1.31
C ILE A 296 11.02 6.50 -1.56
N LYS A 297 11.80 6.77 -2.61
CA LYS A 297 13.00 5.97 -2.95
C LYS A 297 14.06 6.04 -1.85
N ASN A 298 14.16 7.18 -1.15
CA ASN A 298 15.13 7.38 -0.08
C ASN A 298 14.86 6.49 1.15
N PHE A 299 13.63 5.98 1.30
CA PHE A 299 13.23 5.11 2.41
C PHE A 299 13.19 3.62 2.02
N GLY A 300 13.43 3.28 0.76
CA GLY A 300 13.39 1.90 0.27
C GLY A 300 12.01 1.43 -0.18
N PHE A 301 11.08 2.35 -0.38
CA PHE A 301 9.85 2.06 -1.12
C PHE A 301 10.19 1.97 -2.63
N ASN A 302 9.80 0.87 -3.27
CA ASN A 302 10.06 0.59 -4.69
C ASN A 302 8.75 0.28 -5.43
#